data_7c6b9ac69d874cf8f0e264234faf8a4c
#
_entry.id   7c6b9ac69d874cf8f0e264234faf8a4c
#
_cell.length_a   1.000
_cell.length_b   1.000
_cell.length_c   1.000
_cell.angle_alpha   90.00
_cell.angle_beta   90.00
_cell.angle_gamma   90.00
#
_symmetry.space_group_name_H-M   'P 1'
#
loop_
_entity.id
_entity.type
_entity.pdbx_description
1 polymer ?
#
loop_
_entity_poly.entity_id
_entity_poly.type
_entity_poly.pdbx_seq_one_letter_code
_entity_poly.pdbx_strand_id
1 'polypeptide(L)'
;LVIHSRAADEDMAAILTEETGKGAFPFLLHCFSSGPELARVGVALGGYVSFSGILTFPKSEELREIAKTVPLERMLVETDAPYLAPKPFRGKRNEPAYVAHTAAVLAQTVGVGVEEIARITTENAFRIFSKMPRV
;
A
#
# COMPACT_ATOMS: atom_id res chain seq x y z
N LEU A 1 8.14 -9.89 4.74
CA LEU A 1 8.69 -8.68 5.35
C LEU A 1 7.71 -7.52 5.21
N VAL A 2 7.60 -6.68 6.25
CA VAL A 2 6.93 -5.38 6.20
C VAL A 2 8.03 -4.32 6.12
N ILE A 3 8.09 -3.61 4.99
CA ILE A 3 9.23 -2.75 4.65
C ILE A 3 8.82 -1.29 4.72
N HIS A 4 9.54 -0.52 5.53
CA HIS A 4 9.46 0.93 5.56
C HIS A 4 10.53 1.53 4.65
N SER A 5 10.14 2.46 3.77
CA SER A 5 11.07 3.23 2.94
C SER A 5 10.71 4.71 2.99
N ARG A 6 11.70 5.54 3.27
CA ARG A 6 11.56 7.00 3.27
C ARG A 6 12.84 7.64 2.75
N ALA A 7 12.73 8.38 1.65
CA ALA A 7 13.87 9.05 0.99
C ALA A 7 15.04 8.09 0.70
N ALA A 8 14.75 6.83 0.34
CA ALA A 8 15.71 5.76 0.11
C ALA A 8 15.32 4.85 -1.07
N ASP A 9 14.64 5.39 -2.07
CA ASP A 9 14.01 4.60 -3.13
C ASP A 9 15.03 3.81 -3.96
N GLU A 10 16.18 4.43 -4.32
CA GLU A 10 17.23 3.78 -5.11
C GLU A 10 17.88 2.65 -4.34
N ASP A 11 18.28 2.89 -3.09
CA ASP A 11 18.87 1.86 -2.23
C ASP A 11 17.88 0.72 -1.96
N MET A 12 16.62 1.06 -1.70
CA MET A 12 15.59 0.05 -1.46
C MET A 12 15.35 -0.82 -2.70
N ALA A 13 15.25 -0.22 -3.87
CA ALA A 13 15.10 -0.97 -5.13
C ALA A 13 16.29 -1.88 -5.40
N ALA A 14 17.51 -1.40 -5.15
CA ALA A 14 18.74 -2.18 -5.32
C ALA A 14 18.79 -3.38 -4.35
N ILE A 15 18.53 -3.15 -3.05
CA ILE A 15 18.53 -4.19 -2.02
C ILE A 15 17.46 -5.24 -2.30
N LEU A 16 16.23 -4.83 -2.64
CA LEU A 16 15.16 -5.76 -2.97
C LEU A 16 15.50 -6.62 -4.17
N THR A 17 16.09 -6.02 -5.21
CA THR A 17 16.50 -6.75 -6.41
C THR A 17 17.61 -7.77 -6.09
N GLU A 18 18.62 -7.36 -5.32
CA GLU A 18 19.71 -8.24 -4.91
C GLU A 18 19.23 -9.40 -4.04
N GLU A 19 18.46 -9.10 -2.98
CA GLU A 19 18.05 -10.11 -2.01
C GLU A 19 17.00 -11.09 -2.57
N THR A 20 16.06 -10.62 -3.39
CA THR A 20 15.11 -11.51 -4.08
C THR A 20 15.83 -12.40 -5.11
N GLY A 21 16.92 -11.93 -5.71
CA GLY A 21 17.77 -12.71 -6.60
C GLY A 21 18.50 -13.86 -5.89
N LYS A 22 18.78 -13.72 -4.60
CA LYS A 22 19.37 -14.79 -3.76
C LYS A 22 18.32 -15.79 -3.29
N GLY A 23 17.08 -15.39 -3.18
CA GLY A 23 15.95 -16.24 -2.78
C GLY A 23 14.69 -15.40 -2.59
N ALA A 24 13.63 -15.72 -3.34
CA ALA A 24 12.37 -14.99 -3.26
C ALA A 24 11.73 -15.09 -1.87
N PHE A 25 11.18 -13.99 -1.38
CA PHE A 25 10.47 -13.89 -0.11
C PHE A 25 9.24 -12.98 -0.23
N PRO A 26 8.15 -13.24 0.53
CA PRO A 26 7.00 -12.35 0.56
C PRO A 26 7.35 -11.03 1.24
N PHE A 27 6.97 -9.91 0.62
CA PHE A 27 7.14 -8.59 1.22
C PHE A 27 6.04 -7.60 0.80
N LEU A 28 5.89 -6.56 1.59
CA LEU A 28 5.08 -5.40 1.25
C LEU A 28 5.84 -4.11 1.55
N LEU A 29 5.65 -3.13 0.70
CA LEU A 29 6.06 -1.75 0.91
C LEU A 29 4.97 -1.06 1.74
N HIS A 30 5.23 -0.95 3.04
CA HIS A 30 4.32 -0.41 4.03
C HIS A 30 4.21 1.11 3.92
N CYS A 31 3.01 1.64 4.12
CA CYS A 31 2.74 3.07 4.12
C CYS A 31 3.40 3.78 2.92
N PHE A 32 3.13 3.25 1.73
CA PHE A 32 3.84 3.66 0.52
C PHE A 32 3.66 5.16 0.24
N SER A 33 4.77 5.86 0.20
CA SER A 33 4.85 7.30 -0.09
C SER A 33 6.07 7.66 -0.95
N SER A 34 6.63 6.65 -1.60
CA SER A 34 7.81 6.73 -2.46
C SER A 34 7.43 7.00 -3.93
N GLY A 35 8.42 7.06 -4.80
CA GLY A 35 8.25 7.34 -6.22
C GLY A 35 7.79 6.13 -7.05
N PRO A 36 7.45 6.38 -8.33
CA PRO A 36 6.89 5.35 -9.21
C PRO A 36 7.86 4.21 -9.50
N GLU A 37 9.17 4.47 -9.51
CA GLU A 37 10.17 3.45 -9.81
C GLU A 37 10.24 2.37 -8.71
N LEU A 38 10.19 2.76 -7.42
CA LEU A 38 10.18 1.79 -6.33
C LEU A 38 8.89 0.95 -6.35
N ALA A 39 7.75 1.55 -6.68
CA ALA A 39 6.50 0.80 -6.84
C ALA A 39 6.62 -0.23 -7.96
N ARG A 40 7.16 0.18 -9.12
CA ARG A 40 7.37 -0.69 -10.29
C ARG A 40 8.30 -1.86 -9.97
N VAL A 41 9.45 -1.59 -9.37
CA VAL A 41 10.42 -2.63 -8.99
C VAL A 41 9.82 -3.57 -7.95
N GLY A 42 9.20 -3.03 -6.91
CA GLY A 42 8.57 -3.82 -5.85
C GLY A 42 7.51 -4.79 -6.38
N VAL A 43 6.63 -4.32 -7.26
CA VAL A 43 5.61 -5.16 -7.91
C VAL A 43 6.23 -6.20 -8.83
N ALA A 44 7.23 -5.83 -9.64
CA ALA A 44 7.94 -6.77 -10.55
C ALA A 44 8.61 -7.92 -9.78
N LEU A 45 9.07 -7.66 -8.56
CA LEU A 45 9.66 -8.67 -7.67
C LEU A 45 8.62 -9.46 -6.85
N GLY A 46 7.33 -9.25 -7.09
CA GLY A 46 6.24 -9.96 -6.42
C GLY A 46 5.77 -9.34 -5.11
N GLY A 47 6.24 -8.14 -4.76
CA GLY A 47 5.84 -7.41 -3.56
C GLY A 47 4.44 -6.81 -3.64
N TYR A 48 3.92 -6.42 -2.50
CA TYR A 48 2.67 -5.68 -2.35
C TYR A 48 2.95 -4.21 -2.04
N VAL A 49 2.02 -3.34 -2.41
CA VAL A 49 2.05 -1.91 -2.10
C VAL A 49 0.88 -1.58 -1.20
N SER A 50 1.16 -1.06 -0.01
CA SER A 50 0.15 -0.73 0.99
C SER A 50 -0.07 0.78 1.07
N PHE A 51 -1.30 1.21 0.85
CA PHE A 51 -1.71 2.61 0.83
C PHE A 51 -2.35 3.01 2.17
N SER A 52 -1.86 4.12 2.73
CA SER A 52 -2.36 4.70 3.98
C SER A 52 -3.21 5.96 3.74
N GLY A 53 -3.58 6.63 4.82
CA GLY A 53 -4.34 7.89 4.76
C GLY A 53 -3.71 9.00 3.93
N ILE A 54 -2.39 8.95 3.69
CA ILE A 54 -1.69 9.88 2.78
C ILE A 54 -2.34 9.92 1.39
N LEU A 55 -2.83 8.79 0.89
CA LEU A 55 -3.50 8.71 -0.41
C LEU A 55 -4.65 9.72 -0.54
N THR A 56 -5.32 10.03 0.57
CA THR A 56 -6.47 10.94 0.63
C THR A 56 -6.09 12.42 0.67
N PHE A 57 -4.80 12.75 0.84
CA PHE A 57 -4.38 14.13 1.02
C PHE A 57 -4.43 14.93 -0.28
N PRO A 58 -4.77 16.23 -0.23
CA PRO A 58 -4.88 17.06 -1.43
C PRO A 58 -3.62 17.05 -2.31
N LYS A 59 -2.45 17.09 -1.67
CA LYS A 59 -1.15 17.15 -2.37
C LYS A 59 -0.61 15.79 -2.82
N SER A 60 -1.35 14.69 -2.64
CA SER A 60 -0.93 13.33 -2.97
C SER A 60 -1.38 12.90 -4.38
N GLU A 61 -1.45 13.82 -5.33
CA GLU A 61 -1.84 13.51 -6.71
C GLU A 61 -0.89 12.47 -7.34
N GLU A 62 0.41 12.67 -7.19
CA GLU A 62 1.41 11.74 -7.70
C GLU A 62 1.23 10.33 -7.14
N LEU A 63 0.96 10.21 -5.84
CA LEU A 63 0.71 8.91 -5.22
C LEU A 63 -0.55 8.23 -5.78
N ARG A 64 -1.60 9.00 -6.08
CA ARG A 64 -2.80 8.47 -6.74
C ARG A 64 -2.50 8.00 -8.17
N GLU A 65 -1.67 8.71 -8.92
CA GLU A 65 -1.21 8.26 -10.23
C GLU A 65 -0.39 6.97 -10.14
N ILE A 66 0.50 6.85 -9.15
CA ILE A 66 1.24 5.61 -8.88
C ILE A 66 0.28 4.46 -8.56
N ALA A 67 -0.75 4.70 -7.74
CA ALA A 67 -1.73 3.67 -7.40
C ALA A 67 -2.42 3.07 -8.64
N LYS A 68 -2.67 3.87 -9.68
CA LYS A 68 -3.25 3.38 -10.94
C LYS A 68 -2.34 2.40 -11.69
N THR A 69 -1.03 2.41 -11.41
CA THR A 69 -0.05 1.51 -12.06
C THR A 69 0.13 0.20 -11.30
N VAL A 70 -0.31 0.11 -10.06
CA VAL A 70 -0.18 -1.10 -9.24
C VAL A 70 -1.32 -2.06 -9.58
N PRO A 71 -1.03 -3.35 -9.86
CA PRO A 71 -2.08 -4.35 -10.07
C PRO A 71 -2.95 -4.52 -8.82
N LEU A 72 -4.26 -4.70 -9.01
CA LEU A 72 -5.21 -4.84 -7.90
C LEU A 72 -4.84 -5.97 -6.94
N GLU A 73 -4.32 -7.08 -7.46
CA GLU A 73 -3.87 -8.24 -6.67
C GLU A 73 -2.58 -7.98 -5.86
N ARG A 74 -2.00 -6.80 -5.98
CA ARG A 74 -0.81 -6.37 -5.23
C ARG A 74 -1.07 -5.18 -4.32
N MET A 75 -2.33 -4.75 -4.21
CA MET A 75 -2.70 -3.62 -3.36
C MET A 75 -3.10 -4.06 -1.96
N LEU A 76 -2.71 -3.26 -0.98
CA LEU A 76 -3.19 -3.32 0.39
C LEU A 76 -3.61 -1.93 0.85
N VAL A 77 -4.41 -1.87 1.90
CA VAL A 77 -4.76 -0.63 2.61
C VAL A 77 -4.43 -0.77 4.08
N GLU A 78 -4.02 0.33 4.68
CA GLU A 78 -3.63 0.41 6.07
C GLU A 78 -3.95 1.78 6.67
N THR A 79 -3.71 1.96 7.95
CA THR A 79 -3.94 3.24 8.63
C THR A 79 -2.68 3.99 9.01
N ASP A 80 -1.63 3.31 9.45
CA ASP A 80 -0.48 3.88 10.15
C ASP A 80 -0.88 4.63 11.43
N ALA A 81 -2.00 4.21 12.05
CA ALA A 81 -2.51 4.84 13.27
C ALA A 81 -1.43 4.84 14.39
N PRO A 82 -1.33 5.93 15.16
CA PRO A 82 -2.25 7.08 15.28
C PRO A 82 -1.96 8.23 14.31
N TYR A 83 -1.08 8.04 13.34
CA TYR A 83 -0.65 9.04 12.35
C TYR A 83 -1.52 8.98 11.08
N LEU A 84 -1.37 9.99 10.23
CA LEU A 84 -1.87 10.02 8.85
C LEU A 84 -3.39 9.83 8.71
N ALA A 85 -4.18 10.39 9.64
CA ALA A 85 -5.63 10.30 9.56
C ALA A 85 -6.13 10.74 8.17
N PRO A 86 -6.94 9.91 7.48
CA PRO A 86 -7.45 10.22 6.16
C PRO A 86 -8.50 11.34 6.23
N LYS A 87 -8.82 11.97 5.08
CA LYS A 87 -10.00 12.84 5.02
C LYS A 87 -11.26 12.02 5.35
N PRO A 88 -12.22 12.61 6.10
CA PRO A 88 -12.32 14.00 6.58
C PRO A 88 -11.64 14.24 7.94
N PHE A 89 -10.91 13.29 8.48
CA PHE A 89 -10.34 13.34 9.85
C PHE A 89 -8.91 13.89 9.90
N ARG A 90 -8.40 14.43 8.81
CA ARG A 90 -7.05 14.98 8.77
C ARG A 90 -6.78 15.98 9.90
N GLY A 91 -5.61 15.84 10.55
CA GLY A 91 -5.23 16.66 11.71
C GLY A 91 -5.76 16.13 13.05
N LYS A 92 -6.57 15.07 13.04
CA LYS A 92 -7.00 14.34 14.23
C LYS A 92 -6.15 13.09 14.43
N ARG A 93 -6.28 12.47 15.61
CA ARG A 93 -5.69 11.15 15.84
C ARG A 93 -6.35 10.11 14.94
N ASN A 94 -5.52 9.35 14.23
CA ASN A 94 -5.99 8.25 13.38
C ASN A 94 -6.34 7.02 14.23
N GLU A 95 -7.21 6.17 13.71
CA GLU A 95 -7.62 4.90 14.31
C GLU A 95 -7.88 3.84 13.24
N PRO A 96 -7.82 2.53 13.57
CA PRO A 96 -7.99 1.46 12.58
C PRO A 96 -9.28 1.53 11.77
N ALA A 97 -10.38 1.98 12.37
CA ALA A 97 -11.67 2.11 11.69
C ALA A 97 -11.64 3.07 10.49
N TYR A 98 -10.70 4.02 10.47
CA TYR A 98 -10.60 4.99 9.38
C TYR A 98 -9.99 4.42 8.10
N VAL A 99 -9.51 3.17 8.10
CA VAL A 99 -9.06 2.48 6.88
C VAL A 99 -10.12 2.48 5.77
N ALA A 100 -11.40 2.49 6.14
CA ALA A 100 -12.51 2.55 5.20
C ALA A 100 -12.46 3.80 4.30
N HIS A 101 -12.02 4.95 4.84
CA HIS A 101 -11.87 6.19 4.06
C HIS A 101 -10.71 6.10 3.06
N THR A 102 -9.61 5.47 3.45
CA THR A 102 -8.48 5.20 2.54
C THR A 102 -8.92 4.27 1.41
N ALA A 103 -9.61 3.19 1.75
CA ALA A 103 -10.13 2.23 0.77
C ALA A 103 -11.10 2.89 -0.23
N ALA A 104 -11.96 3.79 0.24
CA ALA A 104 -12.87 4.52 -0.64
C ALA A 104 -12.14 5.40 -1.65
N VAL A 105 -11.10 6.12 -1.23
CA VAL A 105 -10.29 6.94 -2.14
C VAL A 105 -9.47 6.05 -3.10
N LEU A 106 -8.93 4.92 -2.64
CA LEU A 106 -8.24 3.98 -3.51
C LEU A 106 -9.18 3.43 -4.58
N ALA A 107 -10.39 3.01 -4.21
CA ALA A 107 -11.41 2.52 -5.12
C ALA A 107 -11.73 3.55 -6.22
N GLN A 108 -11.98 4.80 -5.82
CA GLN A 108 -12.21 5.91 -6.75
C GLN A 108 -11.02 6.14 -7.67
N THR A 109 -9.80 6.07 -7.13
CA THR A 109 -8.55 6.30 -7.87
C THR A 109 -8.36 5.27 -8.97
N VAL A 110 -8.60 4.00 -8.68
CA VAL A 110 -8.37 2.89 -9.64
C VAL A 110 -9.62 2.52 -10.45
N GLY A 111 -10.75 3.19 -10.20
CA GLY A 111 -11.96 3.06 -11.00
C GLY A 111 -12.77 1.79 -10.75
N VAL A 112 -12.76 1.27 -9.51
CA VAL A 112 -13.58 0.13 -9.09
C VAL A 112 -14.49 0.48 -7.93
N GLY A 113 -15.45 -0.39 -7.60
CA GLY A 113 -16.32 -0.19 -6.45
C GLY A 113 -15.60 -0.34 -5.11
N VAL A 114 -16.09 0.34 -4.06
CA VAL A 114 -15.51 0.27 -2.71
C VAL A 114 -15.57 -1.16 -2.16
N GLU A 115 -16.67 -1.87 -2.37
CA GLU A 115 -16.82 -3.26 -1.95
C GLU A 115 -15.82 -4.19 -2.63
N GLU A 116 -15.54 -3.93 -3.91
CA GLU A 116 -14.55 -4.70 -4.66
C GLU A 116 -13.12 -4.45 -4.16
N ILE A 117 -12.74 -3.20 -3.88
CA ILE A 117 -11.44 -2.90 -3.25
C ILE A 117 -11.35 -3.55 -1.87
N ALA A 118 -12.40 -3.48 -1.06
CA ALA A 118 -12.41 -4.12 0.25
C ALA A 118 -12.19 -5.63 0.14
N ARG A 119 -12.88 -6.29 -0.78
CA ARG A 119 -12.72 -7.72 -1.07
C ARG A 119 -11.30 -8.05 -1.52
N ILE A 120 -10.78 -7.33 -2.52
CA ILE A 120 -9.46 -7.60 -3.11
C ILE A 120 -8.36 -7.39 -2.07
N THR A 121 -8.35 -6.26 -1.35
CA THR A 121 -7.30 -5.97 -0.37
C THR A 121 -7.35 -6.91 0.83
N THR A 122 -8.53 -7.36 1.23
CA THR A 122 -8.69 -8.40 2.25
C THR A 122 -8.11 -9.73 1.78
N GLU A 123 -8.41 -10.18 0.58
CA GLU A 123 -7.83 -11.41 0.02
C GLU A 123 -6.31 -11.30 -0.12
N ASN A 124 -5.79 -10.15 -0.54
CA ASN A 124 -4.36 -9.89 -0.63
C ASN A 124 -3.70 -9.95 0.76
N ALA A 125 -4.36 -9.41 1.80
CA ALA A 125 -3.86 -9.51 3.17
C ALA A 125 -3.75 -10.97 3.63
N PHE A 126 -4.76 -11.81 3.36
CA PHE A 126 -4.69 -13.24 3.67
C PHE A 126 -3.61 -13.99 2.86
N ARG A 127 -3.29 -13.54 1.65
CA ARG A 127 -2.21 -14.13 0.85
C ARG A 127 -0.84 -13.83 1.42
N ILE A 128 -0.56 -12.57 1.74
CA ILE A 128 0.75 -12.19 2.26
C ILE A 128 0.95 -12.61 3.72
N PHE A 129 -0.10 -12.51 4.54
CA PHE A 129 -0.09 -12.94 5.94
C PHE A 129 -0.69 -14.34 6.09
N SER A 130 -0.05 -15.34 5.45
CA SER A 130 -0.56 -16.71 5.32
C SER A 130 -0.83 -17.45 6.63
N LYS A 131 -0.28 -16.96 7.76
CA LYS A 131 -0.53 -17.49 9.10
C LYS A 131 -1.74 -16.86 9.78
N MET A 132 -2.36 -15.86 9.18
CA MET A 132 -3.56 -15.22 9.71
C MET A 132 -4.78 -16.12 9.46
N PRO A 133 -5.56 -16.48 10.51
CA PRO A 133 -6.76 -17.29 10.30
C PRO A 133 -7.80 -16.51 9.49
N ARG A 134 -8.46 -17.19 8.58
CA ARG A 134 -9.64 -16.63 7.90
C ARG A 134 -10.84 -16.68 8.85
N VAL A 135 -11.44 -15.55 9.10
CA VAL A 135 -12.67 -15.40 9.90
C VAL A 135 -13.89 -15.33 9.01
#